data_a732b4d9dad1fc677f41cf4f4d38c70d
#
_entry.id   a732b4d9dad1fc677f41cf4f4d38c70d
#
_cell.length_a   1.000
_cell.length_b   1.000
_cell.length_c   1.000
_cell.angle_alpha   90.00
_cell.angle_beta   90.00
_cell.angle_gamma   90.00
#
_symmetry.space_group_name_H-M   'P 1'
#
loop_
_entity.id
_entity.type
_entity.pdbx_description
1 polymer ?
#
loop_
_entity_poly.entity_id
_entity_poly.type
_entity_poly.pdbx_seq_one_letter_code
_entity_poly.pdbx_strand_id
1 'polypeptide(L)'
;MDLIPTANQPIGPFYHFALTPGWATGDNSAGVMAGPGTLGERIRLTVRVLDRDGSPVTNGMIELWQADAAGKYDHPADTQNRTPDPAFRGFGRLATDDQGLCVFETVKPGQVPGLRRQLQAPHINVSVYAPGLLRRVVTRIYFEGDPANEPDEIMRLVPEDRRASMMARPGVESGQWGFELHLTGPCETVFFDV
;
A
#
# COMPACT_ATOMS: atom_id res chain seq x y z
N MET A 1 -7.60 -26.27 11.83
CA MET A 1 -7.69 -26.50 10.37
C MET A 1 -6.87 -25.38 9.75
N ASP A 2 -5.72 -25.70 9.20
CA ASP A 2 -4.88 -24.69 8.54
C ASP A 2 -5.56 -24.29 7.23
N LEU A 3 -5.83 -23.00 7.09
CA LEU A 3 -6.41 -22.45 5.86
C LEU A 3 -5.29 -22.37 4.81
N ILE A 4 -5.49 -23.08 3.70
CA ILE A 4 -4.56 -22.99 2.56
C ILE A 4 -4.89 -21.69 1.79
N PRO A 5 -3.90 -20.83 1.52
CA PRO A 5 -4.14 -19.64 0.71
C PRO A 5 -4.72 -19.98 -0.66
N THR A 6 -5.66 -19.19 -1.14
CA THR A 6 -6.19 -19.31 -2.49
C THR A 6 -5.06 -19.11 -3.51
N ALA A 7 -4.99 -19.99 -4.51
CA ALA A 7 -4.01 -19.85 -5.58
C ALA A 7 -4.19 -18.51 -6.32
N ASN A 8 -3.09 -17.95 -6.80
CA ASN A 8 -3.14 -16.75 -7.63
C ASN A 8 -3.97 -17.00 -8.89
N GLN A 9 -4.86 -16.07 -9.18
CA GLN A 9 -5.75 -16.11 -10.33
C GLN A 9 -5.76 -14.75 -11.02
N PRO A 10 -5.94 -14.70 -12.35
CA PRO A 10 -6.17 -13.43 -13.03
C PRO A 10 -7.49 -12.82 -12.56
N ILE A 11 -7.54 -11.50 -12.49
CA ILE A 11 -8.77 -10.79 -12.12
C ILE A 11 -9.79 -10.96 -13.25
N GLY A 12 -10.99 -11.42 -12.91
CA GLY A 12 -12.11 -11.40 -13.84
C GLY A 12 -12.68 -9.97 -14.00
N PRO A 13 -13.38 -9.68 -15.08
CA PRO A 13 -13.86 -8.32 -15.37
C PRO A 13 -14.90 -7.77 -14.39
N PHE A 14 -15.47 -8.62 -13.54
CA PHE A 14 -16.54 -8.26 -12.60
C PHE A 14 -16.09 -8.07 -11.14
N TYR A 15 -14.81 -8.03 -10.87
CA TYR A 15 -14.31 -7.91 -9.50
C TYR A 15 -14.77 -6.60 -8.80
N HIS A 16 -15.04 -5.54 -9.57
CA HIS A 16 -15.56 -4.28 -9.03
C HIS A 16 -16.86 -4.45 -8.23
N PHE A 17 -17.75 -5.32 -8.69
CA PHE A 17 -19.05 -5.51 -8.04
C PHE A 17 -18.93 -6.13 -6.64
N ALA A 18 -17.93 -6.98 -6.44
CA ALA A 18 -17.74 -7.68 -5.17
C ALA A 18 -16.68 -7.03 -4.29
N LEU A 19 -15.57 -6.55 -4.88
CA LEU A 19 -14.39 -6.13 -4.14
C LEU A 19 -14.27 -4.62 -3.96
N THR A 20 -14.85 -3.84 -4.89
CA THR A 20 -14.89 -2.37 -4.82
C THR A 20 -16.32 -1.85 -5.09
N PRO A 21 -17.29 -2.17 -4.23
CA PRO A 21 -18.71 -1.84 -4.49
C PRO A 21 -18.96 -0.33 -4.59
N GLY A 22 -18.11 0.50 -4.02
CA GLY A 22 -18.21 1.96 -4.08
C GLY A 22 -17.83 2.59 -5.42
N TRP A 23 -17.20 1.85 -6.34
CA TRP A 23 -16.68 2.42 -7.59
C TRP A 23 -17.79 3.07 -8.45
N ALA A 24 -18.99 2.48 -8.47
CA ALA A 24 -20.12 2.99 -9.26
C ALA A 24 -20.82 4.21 -8.63
N THR A 25 -20.66 4.40 -7.34
CA THR A 25 -21.32 5.46 -6.55
C THR A 25 -20.36 6.58 -6.12
N GLY A 26 -19.05 6.41 -6.35
CA GLY A 26 -18.02 7.31 -5.84
C GLY A 26 -17.80 7.18 -4.33
N ASP A 27 -18.31 6.13 -3.69
CA ASP A 27 -18.06 5.86 -2.27
C ASP A 27 -16.64 5.32 -2.06
N ASN A 28 -15.75 6.15 -1.56
CA ASN A 28 -14.37 5.83 -1.24
C ASN A 28 -14.16 5.47 0.25
N SER A 29 -15.22 5.15 0.98
CA SER A 29 -15.15 4.83 2.42
C SER A 29 -14.20 3.65 2.73
N ALA A 30 -14.01 2.73 1.79
CA ALA A 30 -13.06 1.63 1.90
C ALA A 30 -11.58 2.08 1.89
N GLY A 31 -11.30 3.30 1.47
CA GLY A 31 -9.98 3.95 1.54
C GLY A 31 -9.77 4.77 2.82
N VAL A 32 -10.80 4.95 3.65
CA VAL A 32 -10.67 5.64 4.95
C VAL A 32 -10.25 4.62 5.99
N MET A 33 -8.95 4.58 6.28
CA MET A 33 -8.33 3.65 7.23
C MET A 33 -8.20 4.28 8.62
N ALA A 34 -8.06 5.60 8.70
CA ALA A 34 -7.93 6.36 9.93
C ALA A 34 -9.27 6.99 10.32
N GLY A 35 -9.96 6.38 11.29
CA GLY A 35 -11.21 6.88 11.87
C GLY A 35 -11.02 8.09 12.80
N PRO A 36 -12.10 8.68 13.32
CA PRO A 36 -12.00 9.68 14.37
C PRO A 36 -11.29 9.10 15.59
N GLY A 37 -10.32 9.85 16.12
CA GLY A 37 -9.55 9.42 17.30
C GLY A 37 -8.36 8.51 17.00
N THR A 38 -8.10 8.14 15.75
CA THR A 38 -6.89 7.41 15.36
C THR A 38 -5.65 8.20 15.78
N LEU A 39 -4.70 7.51 16.42
CA LEU A 39 -3.44 8.08 16.89
C LEU A 39 -2.43 8.21 15.75
N GLY A 40 -1.51 9.17 15.89
CA GLY A 40 -0.39 9.36 14.97
C GLY A 40 -0.59 10.46 13.93
N GLU A 41 0.38 10.58 13.03
CA GLU A 41 0.36 11.55 11.94
C GLU A 41 -0.62 11.09 10.86
N ARG A 42 -1.72 11.83 10.71
CA ARG A 42 -2.69 11.55 9.64
C ARG A 42 -2.13 11.98 8.30
N ILE A 43 -2.25 11.10 7.33
CA ILE A 43 -1.79 11.35 5.97
C ILE A 43 -2.88 11.05 4.95
N ARG A 44 -2.86 11.81 3.86
CA ARG A 44 -3.61 11.57 2.65
C ARG A 44 -2.66 11.04 1.59
N LEU A 45 -2.76 9.75 1.30
CA LEU A 45 -1.91 9.09 0.33
C LEU A 45 -2.65 8.95 -1.01
N THR A 46 -2.13 9.61 -2.03
CA THR A 46 -2.58 9.47 -3.42
C THR A 46 -1.69 8.45 -4.13
N VAL A 47 -2.26 7.34 -4.56
CA VAL A 47 -1.59 6.33 -5.39
C VAL A 47 -2.06 6.48 -6.82
N ARG A 48 -1.15 6.64 -7.76
CA ARG A 48 -1.42 6.70 -9.19
C ARG A 48 -0.83 5.49 -9.88
N VAL A 49 -1.66 4.73 -10.59
CA VAL A 49 -1.22 3.54 -11.32
C VAL A 49 -1.07 3.86 -12.80
N LEU A 50 0.11 3.57 -13.33
CA LEU A 50 0.50 3.88 -14.68
C LEU A 50 0.98 2.61 -15.42
N ASP A 51 0.71 2.56 -16.71
CA ASP A 51 1.24 1.53 -17.60
C ASP A 51 2.64 1.90 -18.14
N ARG A 52 3.10 1.13 -19.14
CA ARG A 52 4.41 1.30 -19.78
C ARG A 52 4.63 2.69 -20.38
N ASP A 53 3.58 3.25 -20.95
CA ASP A 53 3.63 4.50 -21.71
C ASP A 53 3.28 5.71 -20.83
N GLY A 54 3.11 5.49 -19.53
CA GLY A 54 2.68 6.51 -18.56
C GLY A 54 1.20 6.83 -18.64
N SER A 55 0.41 6.02 -19.34
CA SER A 55 -1.04 6.17 -19.37
C SER A 55 -1.67 5.64 -18.08
N PRO A 56 -2.75 6.26 -17.57
CA PRO A 56 -3.41 5.80 -16.37
C PRO A 56 -4.03 4.41 -16.54
N VAL A 57 -3.82 3.54 -15.57
CA VAL A 57 -4.47 2.23 -15.50
C VAL A 57 -5.83 2.41 -14.82
N THR A 58 -6.86 2.45 -15.62
CA THR A 58 -8.26 2.46 -15.17
C THR A 58 -8.70 1.03 -14.86
N ASN A 59 -9.75 0.86 -14.05
CA ASN A 59 -10.21 -0.47 -13.63
C ASN A 59 -9.15 -1.32 -12.89
N GLY A 60 -8.11 -0.69 -12.33
CA GLY A 60 -7.21 -1.30 -11.37
C GLY A 60 -7.85 -1.34 -9.98
N MET A 61 -7.29 -2.15 -9.10
CA MET A 61 -7.65 -2.19 -7.68
C MET A 61 -6.38 -2.21 -6.85
N ILE A 62 -6.33 -1.34 -5.85
CA ILE A 62 -5.23 -1.23 -4.90
C ILE A 62 -5.72 -1.67 -3.54
N GLU A 63 -4.97 -2.57 -2.91
CA GLU A 63 -5.09 -2.90 -1.50
C GLU A 63 -3.88 -2.39 -0.74
N LEU A 64 -4.13 -1.74 0.37
CA LEU A 64 -3.11 -1.33 1.33
C LEU A 64 -3.23 -2.17 2.60
N TRP A 65 -2.08 -2.59 3.11
CA TRP A 65 -1.95 -3.25 4.40
C TRP A 65 -0.79 -2.66 5.18
N GLN A 66 -1.06 -2.11 6.36
CA GLN A 66 -0.05 -1.46 7.18
C GLN A 66 -0.29 -1.62 8.68
N ALA A 67 0.76 -1.39 9.46
CA ALA A 67 0.68 -1.22 10.90
C ALA A 67 0.09 0.15 11.27
N ASP A 68 -0.38 0.29 12.50
CA ASP A 68 -0.74 1.59 13.08
C ASP A 68 0.50 2.50 13.28
N ALA A 69 0.29 3.71 13.77
CA ALA A 69 1.35 4.67 14.02
C ALA A 69 2.38 4.22 15.08
N ALA A 70 2.03 3.25 15.92
CA ALA A 70 2.94 2.65 16.89
C ALA A 70 3.71 1.43 16.33
N GLY A 71 3.47 1.04 15.07
CA GLY A 71 4.09 -0.12 14.44
C GLY A 71 3.45 -1.45 14.85
N LYS A 72 2.16 -1.46 15.18
CA LYS A 72 1.41 -2.66 15.53
C LYS A 72 0.40 -3.00 14.44
N TYR A 73 0.43 -4.25 13.97
CA TYR A 73 -0.62 -4.78 13.12
C TYR A 73 -1.78 -5.32 13.97
N ASP A 74 -3.00 -5.03 13.57
CA ASP A 74 -4.18 -5.70 14.11
C ASP A 74 -4.34 -7.07 13.43
N HIS A 75 -3.46 -8.00 13.80
CA HIS A 75 -3.44 -9.35 13.25
C HIS A 75 -2.87 -10.35 14.25
N PRO A 76 -3.43 -11.58 14.36
CA PRO A 76 -2.95 -12.60 15.30
C PRO A 76 -1.48 -13.01 15.14
N ALA A 77 -0.92 -12.90 13.93
CA ALA A 77 0.48 -13.20 13.67
C ALA A 77 1.44 -12.13 14.21
N ASP A 78 0.95 -10.93 14.54
CA ASP A 78 1.77 -9.93 15.21
C ASP A 78 1.83 -10.22 16.71
N THR A 79 2.94 -10.78 17.16
CA THR A 79 3.16 -11.20 18.54
C THR A 79 3.70 -10.10 19.45
N GLN A 80 3.77 -8.85 19.00
CA GLN A 80 4.19 -7.74 19.85
C GLN A 80 3.25 -7.57 21.04
N ASN A 81 3.83 -7.38 22.22
CA ASN A 81 3.05 -7.15 23.47
C ASN A 81 2.58 -5.68 23.56
N ARG A 82 1.70 -5.29 22.65
CA ARG A 82 0.98 -4.00 22.65
C ARG A 82 -0.39 -4.18 21.98
N THR A 83 -1.35 -3.37 22.38
CA THR A 83 -2.68 -3.36 21.78
C THR A 83 -2.66 -2.51 20.51
N PRO A 84 -3.22 -2.97 19.39
CA PRO A 84 -3.41 -2.12 18.21
C PRO A 84 -4.37 -0.97 18.51
N ASP A 85 -4.24 0.12 17.76
CA ASP A 85 -5.16 1.26 17.84
C ASP A 85 -6.57 0.84 17.37
N PRO A 86 -7.60 0.84 18.25
CA PRO A 86 -8.94 0.37 17.88
C PRO A 86 -9.67 1.32 16.92
N ALA A 87 -9.20 2.55 16.74
CA ALA A 87 -9.76 3.52 15.80
C ALA A 87 -9.09 3.43 14.42
N PHE A 88 -8.06 2.60 14.26
CA PHE A 88 -7.33 2.41 13.03
C PHE A 88 -7.66 1.07 12.36
N ARG A 89 -7.99 1.13 11.08
CA ARG A 89 -8.15 -0.06 10.25
C ARG A 89 -6.90 -0.22 9.37
N GLY A 90 -6.08 -1.22 9.64
CA GLY A 90 -4.82 -1.48 8.92
C GLY A 90 -4.97 -1.89 7.45
N PHE A 91 -6.20 -2.00 6.94
CA PHE A 91 -6.54 -2.44 5.58
C PHE A 91 -7.43 -1.42 4.87
N GLY A 92 -7.05 -1.06 3.64
CA GLY A 92 -7.85 -0.24 2.73
C GLY A 92 -7.88 -0.85 1.33
N ARG A 93 -8.97 -0.63 0.59
CA ARG A 93 -9.11 -1.11 -0.79
C ARG A 93 -9.91 -0.12 -1.62
N LEU A 94 -9.37 0.28 -2.77
CA LEU A 94 -10.04 1.17 -3.72
C LEU A 94 -9.82 0.71 -5.15
N ALA A 95 -10.80 0.97 -6.01
CA ALA A 95 -10.60 0.94 -7.46
C ALA A 95 -9.89 2.22 -7.92
N THR A 96 -9.11 2.12 -8.99
CA THR A 96 -8.57 3.31 -9.68
C THR A 96 -9.68 4.03 -10.44
N ASP A 97 -9.61 5.36 -10.44
CA ASP A 97 -10.50 6.20 -11.25
C ASP A 97 -10.01 6.32 -12.71
N ASP A 98 -10.65 7.19 -13.49
CA ASP A 98 -10.31 7.45 -14.89
C ASP A 98 -8.92 8.08 -15.09
N GLN A 99 -8.30 8.57 -14.00
CA GLN A 99 -6.93 9.10 -13.99
C GLN A 99 -5.93 8.10 -13.38
N GLY A 100 -6.37 6.87 -13.11
CA GLY A 100 -5.56 5.85 -12.45
C GLY A 100 -5.31 6.11 -10.98
N LEU A 101 -6.12 6.94 -10.32
CA LEU A 101 -5.90 7.40 -8.95
C LEU A 101 -6.72 6.61 -7.93
N CYS A 102 -6.11 6.35 -6.78
CA CYS A 102 -6.73 5.96 -5.54
C CYS A 102 -6.29 6.91 -4.43
N VAL A 103 -7.19 7.39 -3.60
CA VAL A 103 -6.88 8.30 -2.49
C VAL A 103 -7.25 7.66 -1.18
N PHE A 104 -6.27 7.39 -0.34
CA PHE A 104 -6.44 6.79 0.98
C PHE A 104 -6.24 7.82 2.08
N GLU A 105 -7.08 7.76 3.11
CA GLU A 105 -6.91 8.51 4.36
C GLU A 105 -6.42 7.55 5.44
N THR A 106 -5.16 7.71 5.84
CA THR A 106 -4.51 6.80 6.77
C THR A 106 -3.62 7.55 7.75
N VAL A 107 -2.77 6.85 8.47
CA VAL A 107 -1.68 7.41 9.29
C VAL A 107 -0.34 6.98 8.74
N LYS A 108 0.70 7.78 8.94
CA LYS A 108 2.07 7.31 8.71
C LYS A 108 2.34 6.15 9.68
N PRO A 109 2.66 4.94 9.18
CA PRO A 109 2.88 3.79 10.06
C PRO A 109 4.13 3.97 10.91
N GLY A 110 4.15 3.32 12.06
CA GLY A 110 5.38 3.18 12.84
C GLY A 110 6.29 2.09 12.25
N GLN A 111 7.53 2.06 12.75
CA GLN A 111 8.46 0.97 12.45
C GLN A 111 7.94 -0.35 13.02
N VAL A 112 8.11 -1.44 12.27
CA VAL A 112 7.67 -2.77 12.67
C VAL A 112 8.86 -3.71 12.87
N PRO A 113 8.76 -4.73 13.74
CA PRO A 113 9.79 -5.74 13.85
C PRO A 113 10.01 -6.48 12.53
N GLY A 114 11.25 -6.58 12.12
CA GLY A 114 11.70 -7.38 10.97
C GLY A 114 12.38 -8.67 11.41
N LEU A 115 13.07 -9.30 10.46
CA LEU A 115 13.91 -10.44 10.73
C LEU A 115 15.07 -10.04 11.68
N ARG A 116 15.56 -10.98 12.51
CA ARG A 116 16.70 -10.77 13.41
C ARG A 116 16.57 -9.61 14.40
N ARG A 117 15.33 -9.23 14.79
CA ARG A 117 15.04 -8.14 15.74
C ARG A 117 15.44 -6.74 15.25
N GLN A 118 15.74 -6.56 13.99
CA GLN A 118 15.88 -5.23 13.40
C GLN A 118 14.51 -4.63 13.16
N LEU A 119 14.42 -3.30 13.26
CA LEU A 119 13.18 -2.60 12.88
C LEU A 119 13.21 -2.33 11.38
N GLN A 120 12.10 -2.62 10.73
CA GLN A 120 11.85 -2.17 9.36
C GLN A 120 11.38 -0.71 9.39
N ALA A 121 11.71 0.04 8.36
CA ALA A 121 11.24 1.40 8.17
C ALA A 121 9.71 1.47 8.12
N PRO A 122 9.12 2.62 8.44
CA PRO A 122 7.71 2.88 8.17
C PRO A 122 7.38 2.55 6.71
N HIS A 123 6.45 1.62 6.49
CA HIS A 123 6.06 1.21 5.15
C HIS A 123 4.61 0.76 5.08
N ILE A 124 4.06 0.81 3.88
CA ILE A 124 2.73 0.31 3.55
C ILE A 124 2.90 -0.82 2.52
N ASN A 125 2.40 -2.01 2.80
CA ASN A 125 2.36 -3.10 1.83
C ASN A 125 1.22 -2.84 0.84
N VAL A 126 1.49 -3.03 -0.44
CA VAL A 126 0.55 -2.76 -1.53
C VAL A 126 0.36 -4.01 -2.36
N SER A 127 -0.89 -4.40 -2.56
CA SER A 127 -1.26 -5.38 -3.58
C SER A 127 -1.97 -4.66 -4.72
N VAL A 128 -1.55 -4.96 -5.94
CA VAL A 128 -2.09 -4.35 -7.15
C VAL A 128 -2.75 -5.42 -8.00
N TYR A 129 -3.96 -5.14 -8.40
CA TYR A 129 -4.72 -5.94 -9.34
C TYR A 129 -5.10 -5.05 -10.52
N ALA A 130 -4.82 -5.49 -11.73
CA ALA A 130 -5.13 -4.73 -12.93
C ALA A 130 -5.48 -5.65 -14.09
N PRO A 131 -6.30 -5.20 -15.05
CA PRO A 131 -6.55 -5.95 -16.27
C PRO A 131 -5.24 -6.31 -16.96
N GLY A 132 -5.13 -7.56 -17.43
CA GLY A 132 -3.92 -8.06 -18.09
C GLY A 132 -2.86 -8.65 -17.17
N LEU A 133 -2.92 -8.44 -15.87
CA LEU A 133 -2.06 -9.12 -14.92
C LEU A 133 -2.54 -10.57 -14.69
N LEU A 134 -1.63 -11.55 -14.84
CA LEU A 134 -1.92 -12.97 -14.59
C LEU A 134 -2.07 -13.28 -13.09
N ARG A 135 -1.47 -12.46 -12.25
CA ARG A 135 -1.55 -12.52 -10.79
C ARG A 135 -1.42 -11.12 -10.21
N ARG A 136 -1.84 -10.94 -8.96
CA ARG A 136 -1.54 -9.71 -8.23
C ARG A 136 -0.03 -9.49 -8.18
N VAL A 137 0.40 -8.24 -8.26
CA VAL A 137 1.78 -7.86 -7.96
C VAL A 137 1.82 -7.16 -6.61
N VAL A 138 2.93 -7.31 -5.90
CA VAL A 138 3.10 -6.82 -4.53
C VAL A 138 4.31 -5.91 -4.46
N THR A 139 4.16 -4.76 -3.81
CA THR A 139 5.25 -3.83 -3.53
C THR A 139 5.08 -3.24 -2.14
N ARG A 140 5.98 -2.33 -1.79
CA ARG A 140 5.91 -1.50 -0.58
C ARG A 140 6.02 -0.04 -0.94
N ILE A 141 5.31 0.80 -0.21
CA ILE A 141 5.49 2.25 -0.22
C ILE A 141 6.30 2.61 1.01
N TYR A 142 7.44 3.25 0.80
CA TYR A 142 8.25 3.90 1.82
C TYR A 142 8.07 5.42 1.73
N PHE A 143 8.55 6.16 2.70
CA PHE A 143 8.38 7.61 2.76
C PHE A 143 9.73 8.29 2.47
N GLU A 144 9.78 9.15 1.44
CA GLU A 144 10.98 9.88 1.07
C GLU A 144 11.50 10.73 2.24
N GLY A 145 12.82 10.70 2.46
CA GLY A 145 13.46 11.45 3.54
C GLY A 145 13.38 10.79 4.92
N ASP A 146 12.71 9.65 5.08
CA ASP A 146 12.70 8.95 6.35
C ASP A 146 14.07 8.25 6.59
N PRO A 147 14.81 8.61 7.67
CA PRO A 147 16.13 8.06 7.92
C PRO A 147 16.13 6.54 8.21
N ALA A 148 14.97 5.97 8.57
CA ALA A 148 14.84 4.55 8.79
C ALA A 148 14.91 3.73 7.48
N ASN A 149 14.79 4.36 6.31
CA ASN A 149 14.86 3.67 5.02
C ASN A 149 16.25 3.08 4.76
N GLU A 150 17.32 3.79 5.15
CA GLU A 150 18.70 3.37 4.87
C GLU A 150 19.08 2.05 5.56
N PRO A 151 18.80 1.84 6.87
CA PRO A 151 19.08 0.57 7.55
C PRO A 151 18.06 -0.54 7.25
N ASP A 152 16.95 -0.27 6.55
CA ASP A 152 15.89 -1.24 6.32
C ASP A 152 16.38 -2.47 5.54
N GLU A 153 16.13 -3.67 6.09
CA GLU A 153 16.62 -4.93 5.52
C GLU A 153 16.03 -5.26 4.16
N ILE A 154 14.76 -4.90 3.92
CA ILE A 154 14.09 -5.15 2.65
C ILE A 154 14.55 -4.14 1.59
N MET A 155 14.69 -2.87 1.98
CA MET A 155 15.21 -1.84 1.10
C MET A 155 16.63 -2.16 0.61
N ARG A 156 17.45 -2.80 1.45
CA ARG A 156 18.81 -3.23 1.07
C ARG A 156 18.85 -4.34 0.04
N LEU A 157 17.79 -5.13 -0.10
CA LEU A 157 17.68 -6.15 -1.15
C LEU A 157 17.39 -5.52 -2.52
N VAL A 158 16.90 -4.27 -2.55
CA VAL A 158 16.57 -3.55 -3.76
C VAL A 158 17.81 -2.82 -4.29
N PRO A 159 18.15 -2.96 -5.59
CA PRO A 159 19.22 -2.18 -6.22
C PRO A 159 19.04 -0.69 -5.96
N GLU A 160 20.13 0.01 -5.66
CA GLU A 160 20.08 1.40 -5.21
C GLU A 160 19.38 2.33 -6.20
N ASP A 161 19.66 2.15 -7.49
CA ASP A 161 19.04 2.89 -8.60
C ASP A 161 17.54 2.64 -8.76
N ARG A 162 17.01 1.55 -8.17
CA ARG A 162 15.59 1.19 -8.24
C ARG A 162 14.79 1.60 -6.98
N ARG A 163 15.46 1.94 -5.87
CA ARG A 163 14.81 2.26 -4.59
C ARG A 163 13.84 3.43 -4.68
N ALA A 164 14.15 4.42 -5.51
CA ALA A 164 13.31 5.59 -5.73
C ALA A 164 11.89 5.23 -6.25
N SER A 165 11.75 4.09 -6.95
CA SER A 165 10.45 3.61 -7.45
C SER A 165 9.50 3.11 -6.35
N MET A 166 9.98 3.01 -5.11
CA MET A 166 9.21 2.58 -3.94
C MET A 166 8.93 3.73 -2.96
N MET A 167 9.31 4.97 -3.29
CA MET A 167 9.19 6.11 -2.41
C MET A 167 7.93 6.93 -2.69
N ALA A 168 7.08 7.09 -1.68
CA ALA A 168 6.09 8.15 -1.68
C ALA A 168 6.79 9.49 -1.46
N ARG A 169 6.38 10.51 -2.19
CA ARG A 169 6.91 11.88 -2.10
C ARG A 169 5.95 12.78 -1.35
N PRO A 170 6.46 13.71 -0.53
CA PRO A 170 5.60 14.68 0.14
C PRO A 170 4.89 15.57 -0.89
N GLY A 171 3.62 15.83 -0.63
CA GLY A 171 2.83 16.80 -1.41
C GLY A 171 3.10 18.23 -0.98
N VAL A 172 2.31 19.15 -1.55
CA VAL A 172 2.45 20.59 -1.28
C VAL A 172 1.98 20.93 0.14
N GLU A 173 0.93 20.26 0.61
CA GLU A 173 0.40 20.48 1.96
C GLU A 173 0.93 19.42 2.92
N SER A 174 1.07 19.79 4.18
CA SER A 174 1.49 18.84 5.24
C SER A 174 0.52 17.67 5.32
N GLY A 175 1.07 16.46 5.47
CA GLY A 175 0.29 15.23 5.52
C GLY A 175 -0.15 14.69 4.17
N GLN A 176 0.12 15.38 3.06
CA GLN A 176 -0.11 14.84 1.72
C GLN A 176 1.10 14.06 1.22
N TRP A 177 0.84 12.89 0.64
CA TRP A 177 1.85 12.02 0.04
C TRP A 177 1.36 11.51 -1.31
N GLY A 178 2.24 11.50 -2.32
CA GLY A 178 2.00 10.96 -3.65
C GLY A 178 2.89 9.76 -3.93
N PHE A 179 2.32 8.72 -4.53
CA PHE A 179 3.05 7.54 -4.97
C PHE A 179 2.65 7.19 -6.40
N GLU A 180 3.62 7.16 -7.32
CA GLU A 180 3.41 6.68 -8.68
C GLU A 180 3.86 5.22 -8.78
N LEU A 181 2.92 4.37 -9.18
CA LEU A 181 3.13 2.94 -9.37
C LEU A 181 3.11 2.63 -10.85
N HIS A 182 4.26 2.27 -11.41
CA HIS A 182 4.42 1.88 -12.79
C HIS A 182 4.40 0.36 -12.89
N LEU A 183 3.44 -0.20 -13.62
CA LEU A 183 3.30 -1.66 -13.76
C LEU A 183 4.40 -2.28 -14.61
N THR A 184 4.98 -1.51 -15.50
CA THR A 184 6.05 -1.97 -16.41
C THR A 184 6.76 -0.79 -17.07
N GLY A 185 7.88 -1.04 -17.76
CA GLY A 185 8.60 -0.03 -18.51
C GLY A 185 9.85 0.49 -17.79
N PRO A 186 10.45 1.59 -18.29
CA PRO A 186 11.73 2.10 -17.75
C PRO A 186 11.65 2.57 -16.29
N CYS A 187 10.46 2.99 -15.86
CA CYS A 187 10.19 3.46 -14.51
C CYS A 187 9.46 2.40 -13.66
N GLU A 188 9.45 1.13 -14.10
CA GLU A 188 8.73 0.06 -13.40
C GLU A 188 9.02 0.06 -11.91
N THR A 189 7.97 0.02 -11.11
CA THR A 189 8.07 -0.13 -9.65
C THR A 189 8.67 -1.49 -9.31
N VAL A 190 9.47 -1.56 -8.25
CA VAL A 190 9.99 -2.85 -7.76
C VAL A 190 8.85 -3.66 -7.18
N PHE A 191 8.63 -4.86 -7.71
CA PHE A 191 7.68 -5.82 -7.18
C PHE A 191 8.40 -6.99 -6.53
N PHE A 192 7.81 -7.53 -5.47
CA PHE A 192 8.31 -8.68 -4.74
C PHE A 192 7.62 -9.96 -5.19
N ASP A 193 8.36 -11.04 -5.29
CA ASP A 193 7.82 -12.38 -5.52
C ASP A 193 7.49 -13.01 -4.17
N VAL A 194 6.19 -13.04 -3.83
CA VAL A 194 5.64 -13.49 -2.53
C VAL A 194 4.47 -14.43 -2.73
#